data_12cae05545239391cf1161ae5c0a98e2
#
_entry.id   12cae05545239391cf1161ae5c0a98e2
#
_cell.length_a   1.000
_cell.length_b   1.000
_cell.length_c   1.000
_cell.angle_alpha   90.00
_cell.angle_beta   90.00
_cell.angle_gamma   90.00
#
_symmetry.space_group_name_H-M   'P 1'
#
loop_
_entity.id
_entity.type
_entity.pdbx_description
1 polymer ?
#
loop_
_entity_poly.entity_id
_entity_poly.type
_entity_poly.pdbx_seq_one_letter_code
_entity_poly.pdbx_strand_id
1 'polypeptide(L)'
;SIPTFETIQIRIMSDKFELLKKKKAEALKGGGEKRIESQHKKGKLTARERVELLLDHNSFQEMGQLVTHRSTNFGLDEQKFYGDGVVTGYGTIDGRLVYVFSQDFTVLGGSLAEEHAKKICKIMDLAIENGAPLIGLNDSGGARIQEGVVSLGGYADIFYRNTLASGVIPQISAVMGPCAGGAVYSPALTDFIFMVENTSYMFVTGPNVVKTVTHEEVSSEELGGANTHATKSGVTHFTAVNELECINGIKKLMKYIPQNCEEKNPSINYNFKIDENRKSLDSIIPENPNQPYDIKDVINELVDEASFYEVHKDYAENIVVGFAFIGGKSVGIVANQPAFLAGVLDIKASNKAARFVRFCDAFNIPLLTLEDVPGFLPG
;
A
#
# COMPACT_ATOMS: atom_id res chain seq x y z
N SER A 1 3.90 -60.43 -14.01
CA SER A 1 3.62 -59.77 -15.31
C SER A 1 4.40 -58.46 -15.37
N ILE A 2 5.25 -58.32 -16.37
CA ILE A 2 6.03 -57.11 -16.63
C ILE A 2 5.03 -55.99 -17.07
N PRO A 3 5.02 -54.83 -16.42
CA PRO A 3 4.11 -53.76 -16.81
C PRO A 3 4.41 -53.25 -18.24
N THR A 4 3.36 -52.96 -19.00
CA THR A 4 3.49 -52.41 -20.36
C THR A 4 4.04 -50.97 -20.33
N PHE A 5 4.63 -50.50 -21.44
CA PHE A 5 5.16 -49.15 -21.55
C PHE A 5 4.11 -48.07 -21.23
N GLU A 6 2.87 -48.26 -21.67
CA GLU A 6 1.72 -47.39 -21.33
C GLU A 6 1.45 -47.38 -19.82
N THR A 7 1.46 -48.52 -19.15
CA THR A 7 1.24 -48.63 -17.71
C THR A 7 2.34 -47.92 -16.91
N ILE A 8 3.60 -48.01 -17.38
CA ILE A 8 4.73 -47.32 -16.78
C ILE A 8 4.60 -45.80 -16.99
N GLN A 9 4.21 -45.35 -18.18
CA GLN A 9 4.06 -43.93 -18.51
C GLN A 9 2.92 -43.28 -17.72
N ILE A 10 1.77 -43.95 -17.59
CA ILE A 10 0.65 -43.50 -16.77
C ILE A 10 1.04 -43.41 -15.28
N ARG A 11 1.78 -44.38 -14.77
CA ARG A 11 2.26 -44.38 -13.37
C ARG A 11 3.26 -43.26 -13.10
N ILE A 12 4.22 -43.01 -14.01
CA ILE A 12 5.17 -41.90 -13.89
C ILE A 12 4.47 -40.53 -13.95
N MET A 13 3.45 -40.37 -14.78
CA MET A 13 2.64 -39.16 -14.82
C MET A 13 1.87 -38.96 -13.53
N SER A 14 1.23 -40.01 -12.99
CA SER A 14 0.52 -39.97 -11.71
C SER A 14 1.45 -39.53 -10.56
N ASP A 15 2.65 -40.11 -10.48
CA ASP A 15 3.63 -39.80 -9.43
C ASP A 15 4.12 -38.33 -9.52
N LYS A 16 4.27 -37.79 -10.74
CA LYS A 16 4.64 -36.37 -10.94
C LYS A 16 3.53 -35.40 -10.54
N PHE A 17 2.29 -35.73 -10.82
CA PHE A 17 1.14 -34.93 -10.39
C PHE A 17 0.98 -34.93 -8.88
N GLU A 18 1.14 -36.07 -8.23
CA GLU A 18 1.10 -36.15 -6.76
C GLU A 18 2.26 -35.36 -6.12
N LEU A 19 3.46 -35.42 -6.70
CA LEU A 19 4.58 -34.60 -6.25
C LEU A 19 4.29 -33.10 -6.39
N LEU A 20 3.71 -32.67 -7.51
CA LEU A 20 3.31 -31.28 -7.73
C LEU A 20 2.28 -30.81 -6.70
N LYS A 21 1.23 -31.62 -6.46
CA LYS A 21 0.22 -31.34 -5.43
C LYS A 21 0.85 -31.20 -4.05
N LYS A 22 1.75 -32.11 -3.68
CA LYS A 22 2.48 -32.05 -2.41
C LYS A 22 3.28 -30.76 -2.26
N LYS A 23 4.06 -30.37 -3.30
CA LYS A 23 4.84 -29.14 -3.28
C LYS A 23 3.97 -27.90 -3.19
N LYS A 24 2.85 -27.84 -3.93
CA LYS A 24 1.89 -26.75 -3.82
C LYS A 24 1.26 -26.66 -2.43
N ALA A 25 0.87 -27.78 -1.84
CA ALA A 25 0.34 -27.83 -0.47
C ALA A 25 1.37 -27.38 0.57
N GLU A 26 2.65 -27.71 0.37
CA GLU A 26 3.74 -27.24 1.21
C GLU A 26 3.97 -25.73 1.08
N ALA A 27 3.92 -25.20 -0.15
CA ALA A 27 4.05 -23.77 -0.41
C ALA A 27 2.99 -22.92 0.31
N LEU A 28 1.77 -23.46 0.49
CA LEU A 28 0.70 -22.76 1.21
C LEU A 28 0.97 -22.62 2.71
N LYS A 29 1.88 -23.37 3.27
CA LYS A 29 2.20 -23.36 4.72
C LYS A 29 3.17 -22.25 5.13
N GLY A 30 3.75 -21.50 4.17
CA GLY A 30 4.73 -20.45 4.46
C GLY A 30 5.85 -20.93 5.40
N GLY A 31 6.04 -20.26 6.52
CA GLY A 31 7.02 -20.64 7.55
C GLY A 31 6.60 -21.76 8.50
N GLY A 32 5.40 -22.35 8.30
CA GLY A 32 4.84 -23.44 9.10
C GLY A 32 3.90 -22.98 10.21
N GLU A 33 3.11 -23.91 10.72
CA GLU A 33 2.00 -23.67 11.66
C GLU A 33 2.39 -22.84 12.89
N LYS A 34 3.50 -23.17 13.54
CA LYS A 34 3.96 -22.43 14.75
C LYS A 34 4.23 -20.94 14.47
N ARG A 35 4.79 -20.63 13.30
CA ARG A 35 5.07 -19.23 12.93
C ARG A 35 3.80 -18.51 12.53
N ILE A 36 2.87 -19.18 11.86
CA ILE A 36 1.54 -18.66 11.54
C ILE A 36 0.76 -18.35 12.83
N GLU A 37 0.73 -19.26 13.79
CA GLU A 37 0.12 -19.01 15.11
C GLU A 37 0.75 -17.80 15.83
N SER A 38 2.09 -17.68 15.77
CA SER A 38 2.79 -16.53 16.35
C SER A 38 2.41 -15.22 15.66
N GLN A 39 2.18 -15.24 14.34
CA GLN A 39 1.69 -14.10 13.57
C GLN A 39 0.28 -13.70 14.03
N HIS A 40 -0.64 -14.66 14.11
CA HIS A 40 -2.02 -14.43 14.55
C HIS A 40 -2.09 -13.92 16.01
N LYS A 41 -1.27 -14.45 16.91
CA LYS A 41 -1.20 -13.98 18.32
C LYS A 41 -0.79 -12.51 18.44
N LYS A 42 -0.13 -11.96 17.45
CA LYS A 42 0.23 -10.52 17.36
C LYS A 42 -0.86 -9.67 16.71
N GLY A 43 -2.03 -10.25 16.42
CA GLY A 43 -3.12 -9.56 15.72
C GLY A 43 -2.87 -9.35 14.22
N LYS A 44 -1.94 -10.10 13.62
CA LYS A 44 -1.55 -9.98 12.22
C LYS A 44 -2.03 -11.15 11.39
N LEU A 45 -2.46 -10.88 10.17
CA LEU A 45 -2.79 -11.89 9.17
C LEU A 45 -1.52 -12.42 8.48
N THR A 46 -1.62 -13.59 7.87
CA THR A 46 -0.59 -14.11 6.98
C THR A 46 -0.59 -13.37 5.64
N ALA A 47 0.52 -13.48 4.89
CA ALA A 47 0.62 -12.90 3.55
C ALA A 47 -0.52 -13.37 2.61
N ARG A 48 -0.90 -14.65 2.69
CA ARG A 48 -1.97 -15.23 1.86
C ARG A 48 -3.36 -14.74 2.27
N GLU A 49 -3.64 -14.71 3.56
CA GLU A 49 -4.91 -14.18 4.09
C GLU A 49 -5.13 -12.72 3.66
N ARG A 50 -4.06 -11.90 3.67
CA ARG A 50 -4.09 -10.52 3.19
C ARG A 50 -4.46 -10.44 1.70
N VAL A 51 -3.85 -11.28 0.86
CA VAL A 51 -4.14 -11.32 -0.58
C VAL A 51 -5.58 -11.78 -0.84
N GLU A 52 -6.04 -12.82 -0.13
CA GLU A 52 -7.41 -13.33 -0.25
C GLU A 52 -8.47 -12.29 0.16
N LEU A 53 -8.19 -11.51 1.20
CA LEU A 53 -9.09 -10.42 1.62
C LEU A 53 -9.06 -9.22 0.67
N LEU A 54 -7.91 -8.95 0.04
CA LEU A 54 -7.75 -7.82 -0.88
C LEU A 54 -8.43 -8.05 -2.21
N LEU A 55 -8.29 -9.23 -2.78
CA LEU A 55 -8.75 -9.54 -4.13
C LEU A 55 -10.17 -10.11 -4.16
N ASP A 56 -10.82 -9.99 -5.29
CA ASP A 56 -12.12 -10.61 -5.53
C ASP A 56 -12.01 -12.14 -5.36
N HIS A 57 -13.07 -12.74 -4.87
CA HIS A 57 -13.11 -14.18 -4.60
C HIS A 57 -12.70 -15.00 -5.84
N ASN A 58 -11.77 -15.95 -5.66
CA ASN A 58 -11.22 -16.81 -6.71
C ASN A 58 -10.52 -16.10 -7.88
N SER A 59 -10.23 -14.80 -7.79
CA SER A 59 -9.55 -14.08 -8.87
C SER A 59 -8.02 -14.22 -8.84
N PHE A 60 -7.44 -14.60 -7.69
CA PHE A 60 -6.00 -14.62 -7.51
C PHE A 60 -5.30 -15.70 -8.36
N GLN A 61 -4.34 -15.25 -9.16
CA GLN A 61 -3.43 -16.10 -9.93
C GLN A 61 -2.01 -15.91 -9.39
N GLU A 62 -1.54 -16.90 -8.63
CA GLU A 62 -0.22 -16.86 -8.02
C GLU A 62 0.89 -17.15 -9.04
N MET A 63 1.95 -16.36 -9.01
CA MET A 63 3.14 -16.52 -9.83
C MET A 63 4.36 -16.77 -8.95
N GLY A 64 5.22 -17.72 -9.37
CA GLY A 64 6.45 -18.02 -8.62
C GLY A 64 6.23 -18.76 -7.30
N GLN A 65 5.11 -19.48 -7.14
CA GLN A 65 4.77 -20.22 -5.91
C GLN A 65 5.85 -21.20 -5.48
N LEU A 66 6.52 -21.87 -6.41
CA LEU A 66 7.52 -22.90 -6.13
C LEU A 66 8.98 -22.38 -6.20
N VAL A 67 9.19 -21.08 -6.35
CA VAL A 67 10.51 -20.47 -6.31
C VAL A 67 11.10 -20.63 -4.92
N THR A 68 12.39 -20.95 -4.84
CA THR A 68 13.17 -20.98 -3.59
C THR A 68 14.47 -20.20 -3.80
N HIS A 69 15.07 -19.72 -2.72
CA HIS A 69 16.39 -19.10 -2.78
C HIS A 69 17.46 -20.09 -3.26
N ARG A 70 18.57 -19.56 -3.77
CA ARG A 70 19.72 -20.34 -4.28
C ARG A 70 20.91 -20.35 -3.33
N SER A 71 20.81 -19.66 -2.19
CA SER A 71 21.91 -19.57 -1.23
C SER A 71 22.23 -20.92 -0.60
N THR A 72 23.51 -21.16 -0.41
CA THR A 72 24.06 -22.32 0.31
C THR A 72 24.80 -21.91 1.59
N ASN A 73 24.88 -20.61 1.87
CA ASN A 73 25.59 -20.07 3.03
C ASN A 73 24.74 -20.14 4.30
N PHE A 74 25.39 -20.24 5.44
CA PHE A 74 24.77 -20.17 6.77
C PHE A 74 23.65 -21.19 6.98
N GLY A 75 23.73 -22.38 6.38
CA GLY A 75 22.74 -23.46 6.53
C GLY A 75 21.44 -23.22 5.74
N LEU A 76 21.41 -22.25 4.82
CA LEU A 76 20.26 -22.00 3.97
C LEU A 76 20.02 -23.09 2.92
N ASP A 77 21.04 -23.89 2.58
CA ASP A 77 20.91 -25.05 1.71
C ASP A 77 19.94 -26.10 2.26
N GLU A 78 19.86 -26.24 3.60
CA GLU A 78 18.92 -27.12 4.29
C GLU A 78 17.54 -26.48 4.58
N GLN A 79 17.41 -25.17 4.37
CA GLN A 79 16.20 -24.40 4.69
C GLN A 79 15.60 -23.77 3.41
N LYS A 80 14.86 -24.58 2.66
CA LYS A 80 14.17 -24.13 1.45
C LYS A 80 12.69 -23.90 1.72
N PHE A 81 12.24 -22.67 1.55
CA PHE A 81 10.83 -22.30 1.65
C PHE A 81 10.30 -21.97 0.26
N TYR A 82 9.23 -22.64 -0.18
CA TYR A 82 8.59 -22.30 -1.45
C TYR A 82 7.98 -20.91 -1.39
N GLY A 83 8.17 -20.16 -2.45
CA GLY A 83 7.77 -18.74 -2.53
C GLY A 83 8.80 -17.76 -2.00
N ASP A 84 9.84 -18.23 -1.32
CA ASP A 84 10.96 -17.43 -0.78
C ASP A 84 10.54 -16.19 0.01
N GLY A 85 9.49 -16.32 0.84
CA GLY A 85 9.04 -15.28 1.75
C GLY A 85 8.20 -14.17 1.12
N VAL A 86 7.69 -14.34 -0.09
CA VAL A 86 6.76 -13.40 -0.71
C VAL A 86 5.75 -14.12 -1.61
N VAL A 87 4.49 -13.78 -1.44
CA VAL A 87 3.38 -14.20 -2.31
C VAL A 87 3.22 -13.16 -3.40
N THR A 88 3.28 -13.56 -4.66
CA THR A 88 3.22 -12.67 -5.82
C THR A 88 2.22 -13.18 -6.85
N GLY A 89 1.53 -12.27 -7.50
CA GLY A 89 0.57 -12.62 -8.53
C GLY A 89 -0.31 -11.45 -8.96
N TYR A 90 -1.44 -11.78 -9.53
CA TYR A 90 -2.43 -10.81 -9.97
C TYR A 90 -3.84 -11.33 -9.71
N GLY A 91 -4.79 -10.43 -9.69
CA GLY A 91 -6.21 -10.72 -9.54
C GLY A 91 -7.03 -9.48 -9.82
N THR A 92 -8.24 -9.42 -9.31
CA THR A 92 -9.10 -8.26 -9.50
C THR A 92 -9.56 -7.65 -8.17
N ILE A 93 -9.85 -6.36 -8.19
CA ILE A 93 -10.60 -5.64 -7.15
C ILE A 93 -11.78 -4.98 -7.83
N ASP A 94 -12.99 -5.35 -7.44
CA ASP A 94 -14.23 -4.91 -8.12
C ASP A 94 -14.16 -5.11 -9.64
N GLY A 95 -13.62 -6.26 -10.09
CA GLY A 95 -13.44 -6.63 -11.50
C GLY A 95 -12.25 -5.97 -12.21
N ARG A 96 -11.51 -5.06 -11.58
CA ARG A 96 -10.36 -4.37 -12.15
C ARG A 96 -9.07 -5.13 -11.88
N LEU A 97 -8.26 -5.36 -12.92
CA LEU A 97 -6.96 -6.02 -12.80
C LEU A 97 -6.01 -5.24 -11.89
N VAL A 98 -5.38 -5.94 -10.95
CA VAL A 98 -4.29 -5.44 -10.12
C VAL A 98 -3.19 -6.49 -9.99
N TYR A 99 -1.97 -6.03 -9.83
CA TYR A 99 -0.82 -6.87 -9.48
C TYR A 99 -0.49 -6.67 -8.01
N VAL A 100 -0.16 -7.75 -7.32
CA VAL A 100 0.06 -7.74 -5.87
C VAL A 100 1.29 -8.56 -5.48
N PHE A 101 2.02 -8.03 -4.52
CA PHE A 101 2.96 -8.83 -3.74
C PHE A 101 2.67 -8.66 -2.26
N SER A 102 2.84 -9.74 -1.50
CA SER A 102 2.62 -9.76 -0.04
C SER A 102 3.79 -10.47 0.62
N GLN A 103 4.55 -9.76 1.43
CA GLN A 103 5.70 -10.31 2.13
C GLN A 103 5.24 -11.18 3.29
N ASP A 104 5.84 -12.37 3.40
CA ASP A 104 5.51 -13.36 4.41
C ASP A 104 6.51 -13.33 5.55
N PHE A 105 6.15 -12.65 6.63
CA PHE A 105 7.00 -12.54 7.82
C PHE A 105 7.27 -13.90 8.49
N THR A 106 6.44 -14.91 8.24
CA THR A 106 6.65 -16.26 8.77
C THR A 106 7.84 -16.98 8.13
N VAL A 107 8.30 -16.51 6.96
CA VAL A 107 9.44 -17.05 6.23
C VAL A 107 10.63 -16.08 6.36
N LEU A 108 11.62 -16.45 7.16
CA LEU A 108 12.85 -15.67 7.36
C LEU A 108 12.59 -14.17 7.68
N GLY A 109 11.50 -13.89 8.43
CA GLY A 109 11.09 -12.53 8.78
C GLY A 109 10.67 -11.67 7.58
N GLY A 110 10.21 -12.27 6.49
CA GLY A 110 9.86 -11.55 5.26
C GLY A 110 11.05 -10.84 4.61
N SER A 111 12.27 -11.23 4.96
CA SER A 111 13.48 -10.56 4.50
C SER A 111 13.70 -10.73 3.01
N LEU A 112 14.15 -9.66 2.36
CA LEU A 112 14.36 -9.61 0.92
C LEU A 112 15.76 -10.13 0.55
N ALA A 113 15.79 -11.00 -0.44
CA ALA A 113 17.00 -11.50 -1.06
C ALA A 113 16.79 -11.68 -2.58
N GLU A 114 17.71 -12.33 -3.28
CA GLU A 114 17.76 -12.37 -4.75
C GLU A 114 16.43 -12.88 -5.37
N GLU A 115 16.00 -14.07 -5.02
CA GLU A 115 14.81 -14.68 -5.65
C GLU A 115 13.50 -14.03 -5.18
N HIS A 116 13.44 -13.60 -3.91
CA HIS A 116 12.35 -12.78 -3.38
C HIS A 116 12.20 -11.48 -4.19
N ALA A 117 13.28 -10.75 -4.41
CA ALA A 117 13.29 -9.53 -5.21
C ALA A 117 12.90 -9.78 -6.67
N LYS A 118 13.42 -10.83 -7.30
CA LYS A 118 13.07 -11.19 -8.69
C LYS A 118 11.58 -11.46 -8.85
N LYS A 119 10.95 -12.10 -7.87
CA LYS A 119 9.50 -12.32 -7.89
C LYS A 119 8.74 -11.00 -7.87
N ILE A 120 9.11 -10.07 -6.98
CA ILE A 120 8.51 -8.74 -6.90
C ILE A 120 8.75 -7.97 -8.21
N CYS A 121 9.98 -7.93 -8.70
CA CYS A 121 10.33 -7.25 -9.95
C CYS A 121 9.52 -7.75 -11.14
N LYS A 122 9.33 -9.07 -11.25
CA LYS A 122 8.49 -9.66 -12.31
C LYS A 122 7.04 -9.16 -12.25
N ILE A 123 6.47 -9.07 -11.06
CA ILE A 123 5.11 -8.54 -10.88
C ILE A 123 5.05 -7.05 -11.24
N MET A 124 6.07 -6.28 -10.85
CA MET A 124 6.17 -4.85 -11.21
C MET A 124 6.27 -4.65 -12.72
N ASP A 125 7.11 -5.42 -13.41
CA ASP A 125 7.25 -5.36 -14.86
C ASP A 125 5.92 -5.67 -15.55
N LEU A 126 5.22 -6.72 -15.13
CA LEU A 126 3.90 -7.07 -15.67
C LEU A 126 2.83 -6.02 -15.37
N ALA A 127 2.87 -5.39 -14.20
CA ALA A 127 1.95 -4.29 -13.86
C ALA A 127 2.15 -3.10 -14.81
N ILE A 128 3.40 -2.71 -15.08
CA ILE A 128 3.74 -1.64 -16.02
C ILE A 128 3.32 -2.01 -17.44
N GLU A 129 3.68 -3.21 -17.91
CA GLU A 129 3.36 -3.70 -19.26
C GLU A 129 1.85 -3.77 -19.54
N ASN A 130 1.06 -4.15 -18.53
CA ASN A 130 -0.39 -4.27 -18.65
C ASN A 130 -1.16 -3.01 -18.21
N GLY A 131 -0.45 -1.95 -17.80
CA GLY A 131 -1.07 -0.71 -17.37
C GLY A 131 -2.05 -0.90 -16.21
N ALA A 132 -1.66 -1.67 -15.18
CA ALA A 132 -2.51 -2.00 -14.04
C ALA A 132 -1.87 -1.55 -12.72
N PRO A 133 -2.68 -1.18 -11.71
CA PRO A 133 -2.17 -0.82 -10.39
C PRO A 133 -1.33 -1.91 -9.75
N LEU A 134 -0.30 -1.48 -9.02
CA LEU A 134 0.56 -2.33 -8.20
C LEU A 134 0.25 -2.10 -6.72
N ILE A 135 -0.01 -3.17 -5.99
CA ILE A 135 -0.27 -3.13 -4.55
C ILE A 135 0.77 -3.97 -3.82
N GLY A 136 1.54 -3.34 -2.94
CA GLY A 136 2.50 -4.01 -2.07
C GLY A 136 1.97 -4.11 -0.63
N LEU A 137 1.90 -5.34 -0.11
CA LEU A 137 1.58 -5.62 1.28
C LEU A 137 2.89 -5.95 2.00
N ASN A 138 3.42 -4.95 2.72
CA ASN A 138 4.79 -4.97 3.23
C ASN A 138 4.84 -5.44 4.69
N ASP A 139 5.66 -6.45 4.95
CA ASP A 139 5.89 -7.01 6.28
C ASP A 139 7.28 -7.68 6.28
N SER A 140 8.34 -6.89 6.53
CA SER A 140 9.72 -7.33 6.30
C SER A 140 10.70 -6.73 7.29
N GLY A 141 11.56 -7.58 7.82
CA GLY A 141 12.69 -7.18 8.65
C GLY A 141 13.84 -6.49 7.89
N GLY A 142 13.74 -6.35 6.55
CA GLY A 142 14.78 -5.74 5.73
C GLY A 142 15.54 -6.74 4.84
N ALA A 143 16.82 -6.47 4.58
CA ALA A 143 17.65 -7.33 3.77
C ALA A 143 17.97 -8.66 4.47
N ARG A 144 17.92 -9.76 3.72
CA ARG A 144 18.36 -11.09 4.19
C ARG A 144 19.88 -11.11 4.25
N ILE A 145 20.42 -10.90 5.46
CA ILE A 145 21.87 -10.74 5.68
C ILE A 145 22.67 -11.95 5.26
N GLN A 146 22.13 -13.15 5.33
CA GLN A 146 22.78 -14.40 4.93
C GLN A 146 23.12 -14.45 3.43
N GLU A 147 22.46 -13.67 2.60
CA GLU A 147 22.73 -13.58 1.15
C GLU A 147 23.61 -12.37 0.80
N GLY A 148 24.00 -11.56 1.79
CA GLY A 148 24.98 -10.48 1.62
C GLY A 148 24.53 -9.38 0.65
N VAL A 149 25.45 -8.91 -0.17
CA VAL A 149 25.26 -7.76 -1.08
C VAL A 149 24.17 -8.01 -2.16
N VAL A 150 23.89 -9.25 -2.50
CA VAL A 150 22.84 -9.60 -3.47
C VAL A 150 21.46 -9.17 -2.98
N SER A 151 21.22 -9.20 -1.68
CA SER A 151 20.00 -8.67 -1.08
C SER A 151 19.85 -7.17 -1.31
N LEU A 152 20.94 -6.40 -1.22
CA LEU A 152 20.93 -4.97 -1.50
C LEU A 152 20.69 -4.69 -2.99
N GLY A 153 21.27 -5.51 -3.88
CA GLY A 153 21.01 -5.47 -5.32
C GLY A 153 19.53 -5.66 -5.64
N GLY A 154 18.87 -6.60 -4.94
CA GLY A 154 17.43 -6.83 -5.08
C GLY A 154 16.59 -5.60 -4.72
N TYR A 155 16.95 -4.86 -3.68
CA TYR A 155 16.29 -3.58 -3.37
C TYR A 155 16.49 -2.55 -4.47
N ALA A 156 17.70 -2.41 -5.00
CA ALA A 156 17.98 -1.48 -6.10
C ALA A 156 17.10 -1.76 -7.33
N ASP A 157 16.93 -3.03 -7.68
CA ASP A 157 16.07 -3.46 -8.80
C ASP A 157 14.60 -3.09 -8.58
N ILE A 158 14.10 -3.17 -7.34
CA ILE A 158 12.75 -2.75 -6.98
C ILE A 158 12.63 -1.22 -7.06
N PHE A 159 13.57 -0.47 -6.48
CA PHE A 159 13.54 1.00 -6.51
C PHE A 159 13.56 1.55 -7.93
N TYR A 160 14.37 0.95 -8.80
CA TYR A 160 14.40 1.30 -10.22
C TYR A 160 13.01 1.17 -10.85
N ARG A 161 12.29 0.08 -10.56
CA ARG A 161 10.93 -0.13 -11.07
C ARG A 161 9.90 0.80 -10.44
N ASN A 162 10.03 1.13 -9.17
CA ASN A 162 9.19 2.16 -8.55
C ASN A 162 9.31 3.50 -9.31
N THR A 163 10.52 3.89 -9.72
CA THR A 163 10.72 5.12 -10.48
C THR A 163 10.16 5.06 -11.89
N LEU A 164 10.30 3.92 -12.58
CA LEU A 164 9.70 3.72 -13.91
C LEU A 164 8.17 3.72 -13.89
N ALA A 165 7.58 3.19 -12.83
CA ALA A 165 6.13 3.11 -12.64
C ALA A 165 5.50 4.44 -12.20
N SER A 166 6.29 5.37 -11.66
CA SER A 166 5.82 6.64 -11.12
C SER A 166 5.10 7.48 -12.17
N GLY A 167 3.84 7.83 -11.92
CA GLY A 167 2.99 8.56 -12.85
C GLY A 167 2.50 7.74 -14.06
N VAL A 168 2.83 6.44 -14.14
CA VAL A 168 2.40 5.54 -15.22
C VAL A 168 1.27 4.62 -14.74
N ILE A 169 1.48 3.96 -13.62
CA ILE A 169 0.48 3.13 -12.93
C ILE A 169 0.37 3.56 -11.47
N PRO A 170 -0.81 3.48 -10.84
CA PRO A 170 -0.93 3.70 -9.41
C PRO A 170 -0.13 2.66 -8.62
N GLN A 171 0.66 3.14 -7.65
CA GLN A 171 1.43 2.31 -6.74
C GLN A 171 0.93 2.52 -5.31
N ILE A 172 0.42 1.46 -4.69
CA ILE A 172 -0.16 1.49 -3.34
C ILE A 172 0.64 0.56 -2.44
N SER A 173 1.06 1.06 -1.30
CA SER A 173 1.74 0.28 -0.28
C SER A 173 0.92 0.23 1.00
N ALA A 174 0.76 -0.96 1.57
CA ALA A 174 0.25 -1.14 2.92
C ALA A 174 1.35 -1.75 3.79
N VAL A 175 1.74 -1.04 4.83
CA VAL A 175 2.70 -1.53 5.81
C VAL A 175 1.94 -2.22 6.91
N MET A 176 2.08 -3.54 7.00
CA MET A 176 1.30 -4.42 7.88
C MET A 176 2.15 -5.14 8.92
N GLY A 177 3.36 -4.68 9.10
CA GLY A 177 4.31 -5.19 10.07
C GLY A 177 5.56 -4.33 10.11
N PRO A 178 6.68 -4.83 10.61
CA PRO A 178 7.95 -4.15 10.50
C PRO A 178 8.31 -3.86 9.05
N CYS A 179 8.86 -2.68 8.80
CA CYS A 179 9.41 -2.26 7.52
C CYS A 179 10.68 -1.47 7.82
N ALA A 180 11.80 -2.20 7.93
CA ALA A 180 13.05 -1.66 8.46
C ALA A 180 14.17 -1.70 7.42
N GLY A 181 15.11 -0.77 7.52
CA GLY A 181 16.26 -0.69 6.64
C GLY A 181 15.85 -0.51 5.18
N GLY A 182 16.38 -1.32 4.26
CA GLY A 182 16.05 -1.27 2.84
C GLY A 182 14.57 -1.44 2.53
N ALA A 183 13.82 -2.15 3.36
CA ALA A 183 12.39 -2.39 3.17
C ALA A 183 11.53 -1.12 3.26
N VAL A 184 12.01 -0.06 3.91
CA VAL A 184 11.24 1.18 4.09
C VAL A 184 11.23 2.07 2.85
N TYR A 185 12.24 1.97 1.99
CA TYR A 185 12.40 2.91 0.86
C TYR A 185 11.39 2.67 -0.25
N SER A 186 11.15 1.41 -0.64
CA SER A 186 10.18 1.12 -1.71
C SER A 186 8.78 1.62 -1.39
N PRO A 187 8.17 1.34 -0.23
CA PRO A 187 6.90 1.96 0.14
C PRO A 187 6.91 3.49 0.09
N ALA A 188 8.00 4.12 0.56
CA ALA A 188 8.13 5.58 0.54
C ALA A 188 8.20 6.19 -0.88
N LEU A 189 8.55 5.40 -1.89
CA LEU A 189 8.57 5.80 -3.31
C LEU A 189 7.21 5.62 -4.00
N THR A 190 6.24 5.00 -3.37
CA THR A 190 4.91 4.75 -3.95
C THR A 190 3.97 5.94 -3.77
N ASP A 191 2.81 5.90 -4.43
CA ASP A 191 1.87 7.02 -4.44
C ASP A 191 1.10 7.15 -3.12
N PHE A 192 0.62 6.04 -2.57
CA PHE A 192 -0.16 6.01 -1.33
C PHE A 192 0.36 4.95 -0.37
N ILE A 193 0.46 5.33 0.90
CA ILE A 193 0.95 4.47 1.98
C ILE A 193 -0.13 4.36 3.04
N PHE A 194 -0.50 3.13 3.34
CA PHE A 194 -1.36 2.75 4.45
C PHE A 194 -0.52 2.16 5.57
N MET A 195 -0.83 2.51 6.82
CA MET A 195 -0.22 1.87 8.00
C MET A 195 -1.29 1.41 8.98
N VAL A 196 -1.00 0.30 9.66
CA VAL A 196 -1.87 -0.27 10.70
C VAL A 196 -1.32 0.14 12.07
N GLU A 197 -2.18 0.67 12.93
CA GLU A 197 -1.81 1.08 14.29
C GLU A 197 -1.26 -0.10 15.11
N ASN A 198 -0.26 0.17 15.94
CA ASN A 198 0.33 -0.75 16.90
C ASN A 198 1.01 -2.02 16.33
N THR A 199 0.94 -2.28 15.02
CA THR A 199 1.54 -3.47 14.39
C THR A 199 2.50 -3.15 13.26
N SER A 200 2.40 -1.98 12.65
CA SER A 200 3.24 -1.58 11.54
C SER A 200 4.23 -0.48 11.92
N TYR A 201 5.43 -0.60 11.39
CA TYR A 201 6.53 0.32 11.67
C TYR A 201 7.33 0.61 10.41
N MET A 202 7.67 1.88 10.21
CA MET A 202 8.59 2.33 9.16
C MET A 202 9.74 3.11 9.79
N PHE A 203 10.95 2.58 9.70
CA PHE A 203 12.16 3.30 10.12
C PHE A 203 13.40 2.77 9.39
N VAL A 204 14.37 3.65 9.17
CA VAL A 204 15.65 3.27 8.54
C VAL A 204 16.44 2.36 9.48
N THR A 205 16.48 2.71 10.78
CA THR A 205 17.08 1.90 11.84
C THR A 205 16.12 1.79 13.02
N GLY A 206 16.03 0.58 13.61
CA GLY A 206 15.14 0.35 14.74
C GLY A 206 15.62 0.97 16.06
N PRO A 207 14.76 0.94 17.11
CA PRO A 207 15.04 1.57 18.41
C PRO A 207 16.36 1.14 19.07
N ASN A 208 16.76 -0.12 18.92
CA ASN A 208 18.01 -0.62 19.50
C ASN A 208 19.25 0.04 18.87
N VAL A 209 19.22 0.30 17.58
CA VAL A 209 20.33 1.00 16.89
C VAL A 209 20.34 2.47 17.30
N VAL A 210 19.17 3.12 17.36
CA VAL A 210 19.03 4.49 17.85
C VAL A 210 19.63 4.60 19.25
N LYS A 211 19.24 3.73 20.18
CA LYS A 211 19.78 3.70 21.54
C LYS A 211 21.31 3.54 21.58
N THR A 212 21.86 2.68 20.72
CA THR A 212 23.30 2.41 20.68
C THR A 212 24.10 3.61 20.12
N VAL A 213 23.54 4.30 19.12
CA VAL A 213 24.27 5.37 18.40
C VAL A 213 24.03 6.75 19.01
N THR A 214 22.79 7.08 19.35
CA THR A 214 22.39 8.41 19.84
C THR A 214 22.15 8.46 21.34
N HIS A 215 22.12 7.30 22.00
CA HIS A 215 21.78 7.14 23.43
C HIS A 215 20.35 7.58 23.79
N GLU A 216 19.48 7.69 22.78
CA GLU A 216 18.05 8.00 22.97
C GLU A 216 17.25 6.71 23.17
N GLU A 217 16.38 6.72 24.17
CA GLU A 217 15.41 5.65 24.38
C GLU A 217 14.09 6.02 23.73
N VAL A 218 13.68 5.25 22.73
CA VAL A 218 12.45 5.46 21.98
C VAL A 218 11.78 4.11 21.70
N SER A 219 10.47 4.05 21.83
CA SER A 219 9.71 2.86 21.44
C SER A 219 9.57 2.75 19.90
N SER A 220 9.27 1.56 19.39
CA SER A 220 9.00 1.38 17.95
C SER A 220 7.86 2.24 17.45
N GLU A 221 6.81 2.40 18.27
CA GLU A 221 5.64 3.22 17.94
C GLU A 221 5.98 4.71 17.86
N GLU A 222 6.77 5.23 18.80
CA GLU A 222 7.20 6.63 18.79
C GLU A 222 8.19 6.92 17.67
N LEU A 223 9.08 5.97 17.34
CA LEU A 223 10.08 6.14 16.30
C LEU A 223 9.47 6.09 14.90
N GLY A 224 8.60 5.11 14.64
CA GLY A 224 8.12 4.84 13.28
C GLY A 224 6.76 4.17 13.20
N GLY A 225 5.91 4.32 14.19
CA GLY A 225 4.53 3.81 14.16
C GLY A 225 3.61 4.62 13.26
N ALA A 226 2.40 4.12 13.07
CA ALA A 226 1.40 4.72 12.19
C ALA A 226 1.09 6.18 12.57
N ASN A 227 0.88 6.46 13.85
CA ASN A 227 0.59 7.81 14.31
C ASN A 227 1.75 8.78 14.08
N THR A 228 3.00 8.36 14.30
CA THR A 228 4.18 9.19 14.06
C THR A 228 4.28 9.60 12.59
N HIS A 229 4.05 8.66 11.68
CA HIS A 229 4.10 8.94 10.24
C HIS A 229 2.85 9.66 9.73
N ALA A 230 1.70 9.53 10.40
CA ALA A 230 0.50 10.28 10.05
C ALA A 230 0.56 11.75 10.50
N THR A 231 1.17 12.05 11.65
CA THR A 231 1.09 13.41 12.26
C THR A 231 2.39 14.20 12.13
N LYS A 232 3.55 13.55 12.19
CA LYS A 232 4.86 14.23 12.24
C LYS A 232 5.58 14.24 10.88
N SER A 233 5.76 13.08 10.26
CA SER A 233 6.50 12.98 9.00
C SER A 233 5.66 13.20 7.75
N GLY A 234 4.37 12.88 7.80
CA GLY A 234 3.48 12.91 6.64
C GLY A 234 3.77 11.82 5.60
N VAL A 235 4.55 10.80 5.94
CA VAL A 235 4.84 9.68 5.03
C VAL A 235 3.61 8.81 4.81
N THR A 236 2.82 8.57 5.86
CA THR A 236 1.59 7.80 5.79
C THR A 236 0.42 8.66 5.34
N HIS A 237 -0.31 8.18 4.32
CA HIS A 237 -1.51 8.83 3.78
C HIS A 237 -2.77 8.42 4.53
N PHE A 238 -2.84 7.16 4.97
CA PHE A 238 -3.97 6.57 5.65
C PHE A 238 -3.52 5.69 6.82
N THR A 239 -4.21 5.80 7.94
CA THR A 239 -4.06 4.91 9.10
C THR A 239 -5.29 4.03 9.24
N ALA A 240 -5.10 2.83 9.80
CA ALA A 240 -6.18 1.88 10.08
C ALA A 240 -5.96 1.22 11.44
N VAL A 241 -7.02 0.95 12.16
CA VAL A 241 -6.94 0.31 13.49
C VAL A 241 -6.60 -1.18 13.42
N ASN A 242 -6.81 -1.81 12.26
CA ASN A 242 -6.48 -3.20 12.00
C ASN A 242 -6.27 -3.45 10.49
N GLU A 243 -5.77 -4.66 10.17
CA GLU A 243 -5.45 -5.01 8.78
C GLU A 243 -6.69 -5.10 7.88
N LEU A 244 -7.86 -5.49 8.40
CA LEU A 244 -9.10 -5.54 7.63
C LEU A 244 -9.55 -4.15 7.21
N GLU A 245 -9.51 -3.18 8.12
CA GLU A 245 -9.81 -1.77 7.81
C GLU A 245 -8.81 -1.20 6.79
N CYS A 246 -7.53 -1.53 6.92
CA CYS A 246 -6.50 -1.16 5.97
C CYS A 246 -6.81 -1.68 4.55
N ILE A 247 -7.13 -2.96 4.42
CA ILE A 247 -7.51 -3.58 3.14
C ILE A 247 -8.77 -2.94 2.56
N ASN A 248 -9.78 -2.67 3.37
CA ASN A 248 -10.98 -1.96 2.94
C ASN A 248 -10.68 -0.53 2.49
N GLY A 249 -9.74 0.15 3.15
CA GLY A 249 -9.25 1.46 2.75
C GLY A 249 -8.60 1.44 1.36
N ILE A 250 -7.78 0.42 1.06
CA ILE A 250 -7.20 0.23 -0.28
C ILE A 250 -8.30 0.03 -1.32
N LYS A 251 -9.27 -0.85 -1.06
CA LYS A 251 -10.41 -1.07 -1.97
C LYS A 251 -11.22 0.21 -2.19
N LYS A 252 -11.40 1.02 -1.13
CA LYS A 252 -12.06 2.31 -1.23
C LYS A 252 -11.28 3.27 -2.12
N LEU A 253 -9.96 3.39 -1.92
CA LEU A 253 -9.10 4.25 -2.73
C LEU A 253 -9.15 3.87 -4.22
N MET A 254 -9.16 2.57 -4.54
CA MET A 254 -9.26 2.07 -5.90
C MET A 254 -10.48 2.56 -6.66
N LYS A 255 -11.57 2.93 -5.99
CA LYS A 255 -12.78 3.46 -6.63
C LYS A 255 -12.60 4.85 -7.22
N TYR A 256 -11.62 5.62 -6.74
CA TYR A 256 -11.38 7.01 -7.16
C TYR A 256 -10.28 7.15 -8.20
N ILE A 257 -9.35 6.20 -8.30
CA ILE A 257 -8.16 6.31 -9.14
C ILE A 257 -8.29 5.48 -10.42
N PRO A 258 -7.77 5.95 -11.57
CA PRO A 258 -7.83 5.20 -12.83
C PRO A 258 -6.90 3.98 -12.82
N GLN A 259 -7.03 3.17 -13.85
CA GLN A 259 -6.22 1.97 -14.05
C GLN A 259 -4.74 2.30 -14.33
N ASN A 260 -4.50 3.35 -15.08
CA ASN A 260 -3.19 3.89 -15.44
C ASN A 260 -3.34 5.34 -15.95
N CYS A 261 -2.23 5.97 -16.34
CA CYS A 261 -2.21 7.36 -16.79
C CYS A 261 -2.92 7.63 -18.14
N GLU A 262 -3.25 6.59 -18.90
CA GLU A 262 -3.94 6.72 -20.21
C GLU A 262 -5.44 6.42 -20.12
N GLU A 263 -5.86 5.72 -19.09
CA GLU A 263 -7.24 5.32 -18.88
C GLU A 263 -8.08 6.47 -18.29
N LYS A 264 -9.38 6.42 -18.59
CA LYS A 264 -10.34 7.38 -18.04
C LYS A 264 -10.50 7.19 -16.54
N ASN A 265 -10.76 8.30 -15.85
CA ASN A 265 -11.09 8.28 -14.43
C ASN A 265 -12.33 7.43 -14.15
N PRO A 266 -12.39 6.73 -13.01
CA PRO A 266 -13.55 6.00 -12.60
C PRO A 266 -14.78 6.87 -12.54
N SER A 267 -15.91 6.29 -12.93
CA SER A 267 -17.23 6.91 -12.78
C SER A 267 -18.21 5.90 -12.20
N ILE A 268 -19.09 6.38 -11.36
CA ILE A 268 -20.18 5.60 -10.80
C ILE A 268 -21.52 6.10 -11.35
N ASN A 269 -22.48 5.20 -11.47
CA ASN A 269 -23.84 5.63 -11.81
C ASN A 269 -24.43 6.37 -10.60
N TYR A 270 -24.61 7.66 -10.74
CA TYR A 270 -25.16 8.51 -9.70
C TYR A 270 -26.41 9.21 -10.23
N ASN A 271 -27.54 8.87 -9.64
CA ASN A 271 -28.81 9.58 -9.89
C ASN A 271 -28.88 10.81 -8.99
N PHE A 272 -28.23 11.86 -9.41
CA PHE A 272 -28.31 13.11 -8.66
C PHE A 272 -29.50 13.95 -9.14
N LYS A 273 -30.18 14.58 -8.17
CA LYS A 273 -31.08 15.70 -8.45
C LYS A 273 -30.24 16.96 -8.30
N ILE A 274 -30.18 17.76 -9.34
CA ILE A 274 -29.61 19.11 -9.20
C ILE A 274 -30.57 19.87 -8.27
N ASP A 275 -30.16 20.03 -7.04
CA ASP A 275 -30.82 20.98 -6.12
C ASP A 275 -30.19 22.34 -6.37
N GLU A 276 -30.86 23.18 -7.14
CA GLU A 276 -30.41 24.53 -7.48
C GLU A 276 -30.36 25.46 -6.25
N ASN A 277 -30.93 25.05 -5.12
CA ASN A 277 -31.05 25.84 -3.89
C ASN A 277 -30.46 25.10 -2.68
N ARG A 278 -29.15 24.88 -2.64
CA ARG A 278 -28.47 24.42 -1.42
C ARG A 278 -28.36 25.58 -0.41
N LYS A 279 -29.47 25.86 0.27
CA LYS A 279 -29.56 26.91 1.29
C LYS A 279 -28.60 26.74 2.48
N SER A 280 -28.11 25.51 2.69
CA SER A 280 -27.06 25.21 3.66
C SER A 280 -25.77 25.97 3.37
N LEU A 281 -25.41 26.16 2.12
CA LEU A 281 -24.20 26.92 1.73
C LEU A 281 -24.26 28.40 2.12
N ASP A 282 -25.46 28.99 2.18
CA ASP A 282 -25.65 30.39 2.59
C ASP A 282 -25.30 30.64 4.06
N SER A 283 -25.29 29.60 4.88
CA SER A 283 -25.11 29.70 6.35
C SER A 283 -23.83 29.06 6.88
N ILE A 284 -23.09 28.30 6.05
CA ILE A 284 -21.86 27.63 6.52
C ILE A 284 -20.75 28.62 6.84
N ILE A 285 -20.59 29.66 6.02
CA ILE A 285 -19.57 30.69 6.25
C ILE A 285 -20.14 31.69 7.26
N PRO A 286 -19.50 31.89 8.44
CA PRO A 286 -19.97 32.82 9.45
C PRO A 286 -19.97 34.26 8.96
N GLU A 287 -20.95 35.05 9.38
CA GLU A 287 -20.99 36.52 9.14
C GLU A 287 -19.80 37.25 9.81
N ASN A 288 -19.32 36.72 10.92
CA ASN A 288 -18.16 37.26 11.63
C ASN A 288 -16.87 36.71 10.98
N PRO A 289 -16.05 37.55 10.34
CA PRO A 289 -14.82 37.11 9.64
C PRO A 289 -13.74 36.52 10.59
N ASN A 290 -13.87 36.73 11.89
CA ASN A 290 -12.97 36.18 12.90
C ASN A 290 -13.43 34.80 13.42
N GLN A 291 -14.56 34.31 12.99
CA GLN A 291 -15.09 33.01 13.40
C GLN A 291 -14.63 31.95 12.35
N PRO A 292 -13.83 30.97 12.77
CA PRO A 292 -13.41 29.88 11.85
C PRO A 292 -14.60 28.96 11.54
N TYR A 293 -14.51 28.29 10.38
CA TYR A 293 -15.43 27.23 9.98
C TYR A 293 -14.63 26.02 9.42
N ASP A 294 -15.25 24.87 9.38
CA ASP A 294 -14.65 23.67 8.79
C ASP A 294 -14.94 23.60 7.28
N ILE A 295 -13.90 23.70 6.45
CA ILE A 295 -14.07 23.62 4.98
C ILE A 295 -14.69 22.30 4.54
N LYS A 296 -14.59 21.24 5.34
CA LYS A 296 -15.20 19.94 5.04
C LYS A 296 -16.72 20.00 4.99
N ASP A 297 -17.34 20.91 5.71
CA ASP A 297 -18.79 21.15 5.62
C ASP A 297 -19.15 21.67 4.21
N VAL A 298 -18.35 22.59 3.68
CA VAL A 298 -18.52 23.07 2.29
C VAL A 298 -18.27 21.96 1.28
N ILE A 299 -17.19 21.19 1.45
CA ILE A 299 -16.85 20.08 0.55
C ILE A 299 -18.01 19.07 0.48
N ASN A 300 -18.56 18.67 1.62
CA ASN A 300 -19.65 17.69 1.70
C ASN A 300 -20.95 18.18 1.04
N GLU A 301 -21.18 19.49 0.99
CA GLU A 301 -22.30 20.07 0.25
C GLU A 301 -22.09 20.13 -1.27
N LEU A 302 -20.83 20.15 -1.72
CA LEU A 302 -20.48 20.27 -3.15
C LEU A 302 -20.34 18.93 -3.86
N VAL A 303 -19.94 17.88 -3.12
CA VAL A 303 -19.66 16.56 -3.69
C VAL A 303 -20.87 15.61 -3.54
N ASP A 304 -20.83 14.50 -4.22
CA ASP A 304 -21.81 13.43 -4.08
C ASP A 304 -21.84 12.91 -2.63
N GLU A 305 -23.02 12.56 -2.14
CA GLU A 305 -23.24 12.19 -0.74
C GLU A 305 -22.24 11.13 -0.24
N ALA A 306 -21.60 11.41 0.91
CA ALA A 306 -20.63 10.55 1.57
C ALA A 306 -19.45 10.09 0.70
N SER A 307 -19.17 10.80 -0.39
CA SER A 307 -18.11 10.42 -1.34
C SER A 307 -16.73 10.98 -0.99
N PHE A 308 -16.63 11.97 -0.08
CA PHE A 308 -15.34 12.55 0.25
C PHE A 308 -14.44 11.57 1.01
N TYR A 309 -13.25 11.33 0.47
CA TYR A 309 -12.22 10.47 1.06
C TYR A 309 -10.93 11.25 1.26
N GLU A 310 -10.75 11.76 2.48
CA GLU A 310 -9.63 12.61 2.87
C GLU A 310 -8.31 11.84 2.88
N VAL A 311 -7.27 12.44 2.32
CA VAL A 311 -5.89 11.95 2.30
C VAL A 311 -5.06 12.79 3.25
N HIS A 312 -4.14 12.18 4.01
CA HIS A 312 -3.32 12.88 5.01
C HIS A 312 -4.15 13.65 6.05
N LYS A 313 -5.21 13.04 6.53
CA LYS A 313 -6.17 13.68 7.46
C LYS A 313 -5.49 14.35 8.67
N ASP A 314 -4.50 13.66 9.25
CA ASP A 314 -3.85 14.07 10.51
C ASP A 314 -2.51 14.80 10.28
N TYR A 315 -2.18 15.13 9.03
CA TYR A 315 -0.96 15.87 8.66
C TYR A 315 -1.29 17.19 8.01
N ALA A 316 -0.62 18.27 8.46
CA ALA A 316 -0.80 19.61 7.92
C ALA A 316 -2.29 19.96 7.76
N GLU A 317 -3.01 19.97 8.88
CA GLU A 317 -4.49 20.10 8.92
C GLU A 317 -5.00 21.44 8.40
N ASN A 318 -4.11 22.42 8.21
CA ASN A 318 -4.40 23.74 7.59
C ASN A 318 -4.67 23.65 6.09
N ILE A 319 -4.45 22.50 5.45
CA ILE A 319 -4.92 22.20 4.10
C ILE A 319 -5.57 20.81 4.07
N VAL A 320 -6.68 20.70 3.36
CA VAL A 320 -7.43 19.46 3.17
C VAL A 320 -7.25 19.01 1.73
N VAL A 321 -6.86 17.75 1.53
CA VAL A 321 -6.80 17.11 0.23
C VAL A 321 -7.51 15.76 0.28
N GLY A 322 -8.11 15.36 -0.82
CA GLY A 322 -8.80 14.07 -0.89
C GLY A 322 -9.51 13.86 -2.20
N PHE A 323 -10.07 12.67 -2.35
CA PHE A 323 -10.88 12.31 -3.51
C PHE A 323 -12.36 12.41 -3.19
N ALA A 324 -13.16 12.68 -4.21
CA ALA A 324 -14.61 12.68 -4.11
C ALA A 324 -15.23 12.30 -5.46
N PHE A 325 -16.54 12.16 -5.50
CA PHE A 325 -17.30 12.14 -6.74
C PHE A 325 -18.13 13.42 -6.87
N ILE A 326 -18.22 13.94 -8.08
CA ILE A 326 -19.16 15.00 -8.44
C ILE A 326 -19.93 14.53 -9.68
N GLY A 327 -21.24 14.33 -9.51
CA GLY A 327 -22.07 13.73 -10.56
C GLY A 327 -21.58 12.35 -10.99
N GLY A 328 -21.08 11.55 -10.05
CA GLY A 328 -20.52 10.23 -10.28
C GLY A 328 -19.11 10.20 -10.89
N LYS A 329 -18.46 11.35 -11.13
CA LYS A 329 -17.12 11.43 -11.71
C LYS A 329 -16.09 11.69 -10.61
N SER A 330 -15.00 10.94 -10.61
CA SER A 330 -13.92 11.12 -9.66
C SER A 330 -13.22 12.46 -9.84
N VAL A 331 -13.01 13.17 -8.73
CA VAL A 331 -12.31 14.45 -8.66
C VAL A 331 -11.36 14.49 -7.47
N GLY A 332 -10.29 15.27 -7.57
CA GLY A 332 -9.45 15.63 -6.44
C GLY A 332 -9.90 16.94 -5.82
N ILE A 333 -9.92 17.03 -4.52
CA ILE A 333 -10.25 18.23 -3.75
C ILE A 333 -8.97 18.76 -3.12
N VAL A 334 -8.73 20.06 -3.25
CA VAL A 334 -7.67 20.80 -2.55
C VAL A 334 -8.30 22.04 -1.93
N ALA A 335 -8.26 22.15 -0.60
CA ALA A 335 -8.98 23.20 0.10
C ALA A 335 -8.18 23.76 1.29
N ASN A 336 -8.10 25.07 1.44
CA ASN A 336 -7.61 25.65 2.68
C ASN A 336 -8.57 25.35 3.82
N GLN A 337 -8.04 25.07 5.03
CA GLN A 337 -8.83 24.79 6.21
C GLN A 337 -8.77 25.94 7.20
N PRO A 338 -9.75 26.85 7.20
CA PRO A 338 -9.75 28.03 8.09
C PRO A 338 -9.76 27.69 9.58
N ALA A 339 -10.24 26.50 9.95
CA ALA A 339 -10.26 26.04 11.33
C ALA A 339 -8.85 25.81 11.92
N PHE A 340 -7.83 25.64 11.06
CA PHE A 340 -6.45 25.41 11.48
C PHE A 340 -5.53 26.48 10.89
N LEU A 341 -4.81 27.21 11.73
CA LEU A 341 -3.89 28.29 11.35
C LEU A 341 -4.54 29.29 10.35
N ALA A 342 -5.84 29.53 10.46
CA ALA A 342 -6.63 30.37 9.55
C ALA A 342 -6.47 29.99 8.07
N GLY A 343 -6.14 28.74 7.75
CA GLY A 343 -5.91 28.29 6.37
C GLY A 343 -4.59 28.77 5.74
N VAL A 344 -3.67 29.34 6.50
CA VAL A 344 -2.34 29.76 6.05
C VAL A 344 -1.58 28.56 5.45
N LEU A 345 -0.80 28.82 4.38
CA LEU A 345 0.10 27.82 3.81
C LEU A 345 1.49 27.92 4.46
N ASP A 346 1.90 26.84 5.10
CA ASP A 346 3.27 26.61 5.56
C ASP A 346 3.96 25.55 4.68
N ILE A 347 5.20 25.20 5.01
CA ILE A 347 6.00 24.22 4.24
C ILE A 347 5.29 22.86 4.18
N LYS A 348 4.74 22.40 5.31
CA LYS A 348 4.07 21.09 5.37
C LYS A 348 2.79 21.06 4.54
N ALA A 349 1.95 22.07 4.65
CA ALA A 349 0.73 22.21 3.86
C ALA A 349 1.04 22.29 2.37
N SER A 350 2.05 23.05 1.99
CA SER A 350 2.48 23.19 0.60
C SER A 350 2.98 21.86 0.02
N ASN A 351 3.78 21.10 0.76
CA ASN A 351 4.26 19.78 0.35
C ASN A 351 3.11 18.76 0.23
N LYS A 352 2.19 18.76 1.18
CA LYS A 352 0.99 17.89 1.16
C LYS A 352 0.15 18.15 -0.10
N ALA A 353 -0.18 19.42 -0.35
CA ALA A 353 -0.97 19.81 -1.51
C ALA A 353 -0.23 19.53 -2.83
N ALA A 354 1.05 19.90 -2.93
CA ALA A 354 1.84 19.68 -4.13
C ALA A 354 1.94 18.21 -4.53
N ARG A 355 2.15 17.31 -3.57
CA ARG A 355 2.18 15.86 -3.82
C ARG A 355 0.84 15.35 -4.35
N PHE A 356 -0.26 15.78 -3.75
CA PHE A 356 -1.61 15.38 -4.16
C PHE A 356 -1.96 15.91 -5.54
N VAL A 357 -1.68 17.19 -5.83
CA VAL A 357 -1.90 17.82 -7.13
C VAL A 357 -1.11 17.10 -8.23
N ARG A 358 0.17 16.79 -7.99
CA ARG A 358 0.99 16.05 -8.97
C ARG A 358 0.45 14.66 -9.26
N PHE A 359 -0.06 13.95 -8.25
CA PHE A 359 -0.72 12.65 -8.47
C PHE A 359 -1.96 12.82 -9.36
N CYS A 360 -2.83 13.77 -9.04
CA CYS A 360 -4.04 14.03 -9.82
C CYS A 360 -3.70 14.42 -11.27
N ASP A 361 -2.68 15.27 -11.48
CA ASP A 361 -2.21 15.66 -12.81
C ASP A 361 -1.69 14.45 -13.60
N ALA A 362 -0.82 13.64 -13.01
CA ALA A 362 -0.26 12.46 -13.65
C ALA A 362 -1.32 11.44 -14.10
N PHE A 363 -2.43 11.35 -13.38
CA PHE A 363 -3.52 10.42 -13.66
C PHE A 363 -4.79 11.06 -14.20
N ASN A 364 -4.70 12.30 -14.69
CA ASN A 364 -5.79 13.06 -15.32
C ASN A 364 -7.06 13.17 -14.43
N ILE A 365 -6.88 13.23 -13.12
CA ILE A 365 -7.98 13.45 -12.18
C ILE A 365 -8.23 14.95 -12.07
N PRO A 366 -9.41 15.45 -12.46
CA PRO A 366 -9.70 16.88 -12.38
C PRO A 366 -9.70 17.35 -10.92
N LEU A 367 -9.26 18.60 -10.71
CA LEU A 367 -9.16 19.22 -9.39
C LEU A 367 -10.27 20.25 -9.18
N LEU A 368 -10.88 20.21 -8.01
CA LEU A 368 -11.64 21.30 -7.44
C LEU A 368 -10.84 21.95 -6.32
N THR A 369 -10.49 23.22 -6.49
CA THR A 369 -9.75 23.99 -5.48
C THR A 369 -10.68 24.96 -4.79
N LEU A 370 -10.70 24.93 -3.45
CA LEU A 370 -11.44 25.87 -2.62
C LEU A 370 -10.43 26.74 -1.86
N GLU A 371 -10.40 28.02 -2.16
CA GLU A 371 -9.40 28.95 -1.65
C GLU A 371 -10.02 29.87 -0.58
N ASP A 372 -9.48 29.78 0.63
CA ASP A 372 -9.70 30.71 1.72
C ASP A 372 -8.40 30.80 2.52
N VAL A 373 -7.51 31.69 2.08
CA VAL A 373 -6.13 31.76 2.55
C VAL A 373 -5.68 33.20 2.76
N PRO A 374 -5.18 33.54 3.95
CA PRO A 374 -4.60 34.87 4.18
C PRO A 374 -3.21 35.05 3.55
N GLY A 375 -2.53 33.94 3.17
CA GLY A 375 -1.23 33.94 2.56
C GLY A 375 -0.32 32.81 3.02
N PHE A 376 0.98 32.96 2.76
CA PHE A 376 2.00 32.05 3.24
C PHE A 376 2.50 32.46 4.63
N LEU A 377 2.81 31.47 5.46
CA LEU A 377 3.44 31.70 6.74
C LEU A 377 4.91 32.10 6.49
N PRO A 378 5.34 33.29 6.94
CA PRO A 378 6.73 33.71 6.81
C PRO A 378 7.64 32.91 7.77
N GLY A 379 8.82 32.48 7.31
CA GLY A 379 9.87 31.80 8.11
C GLY A 379 10.40 30.53 7.51
#